data_0d14dda797951d507a0c3d6f1b89cc71
#
_entry.id   0d14dda797951d507a0c3d6f1b89cc71
#
_cell.length_a   1.000
_cell.length_b   1.000
_cell.length_c   1.000
_cell.angle_alpha   90.00
_cell.angle_beta   90.00
_cell.angle_gamma   90.00
#
_symmetry.space_group_name_H-M   'P 1'
#
loop_
_entity.id
_entity.type
_entity.pdbx_description
1 polymer ?
#
loop_
_entity_poly.entity_id
_entity_poly.type
_entity_poly.pdbx_seq_one_letter_code
_entity_poly.pdbx_strand_id
1 'polypeptide(L)'
;MYIPHSGEMTVFISAFVGALIGFLWYNSYPATVFMGDTGSLTIGGVIAVLAIAVRKELLIPLLCGIFLAENFSVVLQVFYFKYTKKRFGEGRRIFLMAPLHHHYQKKGYHESKIVTRFWIVAIMLAILSIVTLKLR
;
A
#
# COMPACT_ATOMS: atom_id res chain seq x y z
N MET A 1 -25.49 -7.05 -7.88
CA MET A 1 -25.62 -7.42 -6.45
C MET A 1 -26.09 -6.18 -5.69
N TYR A 2 -27.32 -6.17 -5.19
CA TYR A 2 -27.86 -5.06 -4.41
C TYR A 2 -27.40 -5.20 -2.96
N ILE A 3 -26.70 -4.20 -2.43
CA ILE A 3 -26.29 -4.13 -1.03
C ILE A 3 -27.23 -3.14 -0.35
N PRO A 4 -28.12 -3.58 0.57
CA PRO A 4 -28.98 -2.68 1.32
C PRO A 4 -28.10 -1.65 2.07
N HIS A 5 -28.57 -0.40 2.18
CA HIS A 5 -27.87 0.71 2.85
C HIS A 5 -26.53 1.14 2.21
N SER A 6 -26.30 0.81 0.94
CA SER A 6 -25.09 1.23 0.21
C SER A 6 -24.98 2.76 0.05
N GLY A 7 -26.06 3.50 0.15
CA GLY A 7 -26.07 4.97 0.08
C GLY A 7 -25.27 5.62 1.21
N GLU A 8 -25.48 5.22 2.45
CA GLU A 8 -24.78 5.75 3.61
C GLU A 8 -23.28 5.41 3.56
N MET A 9 -22.95 4.19 3.11
CA MET A 9 -21.58 3.78 2.90
C MET A 9 -20.89 4.64 1.83
N THR A 10 -21.60 4.99 0.77
CA THR A 10 -21.06 5.87 -0.28
C THR A 10 -20.77 7.26 0.26
N VAL A 11 -21.63 7.83 1.11
CA VAL A 11 -21.38 9.13 1.77
C VAL A 11 -20.14 9.05 2.64
N PHE A 12 -20.02 8.00 3.47
CA PHE A 12 -18.84 7.80 4.31
C PHE A 12 -17.54 7.68 3.49
N ILE A 13 -17.56 6.85 2.44
CA ILE A 13 -16.38 6.66 1.56
C ILE A 13 -16.00 7.98 0.87
N SER A 14 -16.97 8.74 0.40
CA SER A 14 -16.72 10.03 -0.27
C SER A 14 -16.08 11.04 0.68
N ALA A 15 -16.59 11.13 1.90
CA ALA A 15 -16.01 11.99 2.94
C ALA A 15 -14.58 11.56 3.30
N PHE A 16 -14.36 10.25 3.44
CA PHE A 16 -13.06 9.68 3.74
C PHE A 16 -12.04 9.95 2.62
N VAL A 17 -12.44 9.75 1.36
CA VAL A 17 -11.60 10.05 0.18
C VAL A 17 -11.29 11.55 0.12
N GLY A 18 -12.28 12.42 0.38
CA GLY A 18 -12.07 13.86 0.44
C GLY A 18 -11.03 14.27 1.49
N ALA A 19 -11.08 13.67 2.68
CA ALA A 19 -10.11 13.89 3.74
C ALA A 19 -8.69 13.42 3.33
N LEU A 20 -8.57 12.29 2.65
CA LEU A 20 -7.30 11.77 2.14
C LEU A 20 -6.71 12.67 1.04
N ILE A 21 -7.54 13.22 0.16
CA ILE A 21 -7.10 14.19 -0.87
C ILE A 21 -6.60 15.47 -0.20
N GLY A 22 -7.31 15.99 0.82
CA GLY A 22 -6.86 17.14 1.59
C GLY A 22 -5.53 16.88 2.30
N PHE A 23 -5.37 15.70 2.91
CA PHE A 23 -4.09 15.30 3.50
C PHE A 23 -2.98 15.25 2.44
N LEU A 24 -3.25 14.65 1.28
CA LEU A 24 -2.26 14.51 0.20
C LEU A 24 -1.76 15.87 -0.30
N TRP A 25 -2.60 16.89 -0.29
CA TRP A 25 -2.22 18.26 -0.68
C TRP A 25 -1.04 18.79 0.15
N TYR A 26 -1.03 18.50 1.45
CA TYR A 26 0.04 18.93 2.36
C TYR A 26 1.19 17.92 2.48
N ASN A 27 0.93 16.63 2.16
CA ASN A 27 1.93 15.56 2.23
C ASN A 27 2.71 15.38 0.93
N SER A 28 2.26 15.97 -0.19
CA SER A 28 3.01 15.93 -1.46
C SER A 28 4.37 16.61 -1.31
N TYR A 29 5.36 16.14 -2.08
CA TYR A 29 6.73 16.66 -1.99
C TYR A 29 6.83 18.15 -2.40
N PRO A 30 7.50 19.01 -1.60
CA PRO A 30 8.06 18.74 -0.28
C PRO A 30 6.99 18.68 0.81
N ALA A 31 6.95 17.57 1.56
CA ALA A 31 5.91 17.31 2.54
C ALA A 31 6.00 18.28 3.73
N THR A 32 4.89 18.93 4.05
CA THR A 32 4.76 19.83 5.22
C THR A 32 4.07 19.16 6.40
N VAL A 33 3.28 18.08 6.14
CA VAL A 33 2.56 17.29 7.14
C VAL A 33 2.85 15.82 6.91
N PHE A 34 3.13 15.10 7.98
CA PHE A 34 3.39 13.67 7.95
C PHE A 34 2.29 12.90 8.70
N MET A 35 1.90 11.75 8.14
CA MET A 35 0.97 10.87 8.80
C MET A 35 1.72 10.03 9.85
N GLY A 36 1.28 10.10 11.11
CA GLY A 36 1.79 9.23 12.17
C GLY A 36 1.18 7.82 12.11
N ASP A 37 1.66 6.92 12.98
CA ASP A 37 1.20 5.54 13.05
C ASP A 37 -0.32 5.43 13.34
N THR A 38 -0.87 6.34 14.15
CA THR A 38 -2.31 6.39 14.42
C THR A 38 -3.11 6.59 13.13
N GLY A 39 -2.68 7.49 12.26
CA GLY A 39 -3.35 7.75 10.98
C GLY A 39 -3.22 6.57 10.02
N SER A 40 -2.02 6.02 9.85
CA SER A 40 -1.77 4.91 8.94
C SER A 40 -2.52 3.63 9.34
N LEU A 41 -2.55 3.30 10.64
CA LEU A 41 -3.30 2.17 11.18
C LEU A 41 -4.81 2.38 11.03
N THR A 42 -5.30 3.60 11.25
CA THR A 42 -6.72 3.92 11.06
C THR A 42 -7.13 3.72 9.59
N ILE A 43 -6.35 4.20 8.64
CA ILE A 43 -6.63 4.00 7.20
C ILE A 43 -6.69 2.50 6.87
N GLY A 44 -5.72 1.73 7.34
CA GLY A 44 -5.70 0.27 7.15
C GLY A 44 -6.94 -0.41 7.74
N GLY A 45 -7.35 -0.03 8.95
CA GLY A 45 -8.55 -0.54 9.60
C GLY A 45 -9.84 -0.20 8.84
N VAL A 46 -9.99 1.05 8.39
CA VAL A 46 -11.15 1.49 7.59
C VAL A 46 -11.24 0.72 6.28
N ILE A 47 -10.12 0.55 5.56
CA ILE A 47 -10.09 -0.23 4.30
C ILE A 47 -10.51 -1.68 4.57
N ALA A 48 -10.02 -2.31 5.63
CA ALA A 48 -10.36 -3.68 5.96
C ALA A 48 -11.86 -3.84 6.28
N VAL A 49 -12.43 -2.95 7.10
CA VAL A 49 -13.85 -2.96 7.45
C VAL A 49 -14.72 -2.75 6.21
N LEU A 50 -14.38 -1.79 5.34
CA LEU A 50 -15.10 -1.53 4.11
C LEU A 50 -15.08 -2.74 3.17
N ALA A 51 -13.95 -3.42 3.04
CA ALA A 51 -13.83 -4.60 2.18
C ALA A 51 -14.70 -5.77 2.67
N ILE A 52 -14.76 -5.98 3.99
CA ILE A 52 -15.63 -6.99 4.61
C ILE A 52 -17.11 -6.60 4.39
N ALA A 53 -17.47 -5.33 4.62
CA ALA A 53 -18.83 -4.84 4.45
C ALA A 53 -19.33 -5.01 3.00
N VAL A 54 -18.46 -4.81 2.02
CA VAL A 54 -18.78 -5.00 0.58
C VAL A 54 -18.63 -6.47 0.14
N ARG A 55 -18.13 -7.35 0.98
CA ARG A 55 -17.83 -8.78 0.68
C ARG A 55 -16.89 -8.92 -0.53
N LYS A 56 -15.84 -8.12 -0.58
CA LYS A 56 -14.85 -8.09 -1.66
C LYS A 56 -13.41 -8.16 -1.12
N GLU A 57 -13.20 -8.93 -0.09
CA GLU A 57 -11.92 -9.06 0.62
C GLU A 57 -10.78 -9.48 -0.31
N LEU A 58 -11.09 -10.33 -1.30
CA LEU A 58 -10.11 -10.82 -2.27
C LEU A 58 -9.58 -9.73 -3.21
N LEU A 59 -10.23 -8.56 -3.28
CA LEU A 59 -9.71 -7.42 -4.06
C LEU A 59 -8.68 -6.60 -3.30
N ILE A 60 -8.63 -6.69 -1.95
CA ILE A 60 -7.66 -5.93 -1.15
C ILE A 60 -6.23 -6.25 -1.57
N PRO A 61 -5.80 -7.52 -1.68
CA PRO A 61 -4.45 -7.85 -2.14
C PRO A 61 -4.09 -7.23 -3.48
N LEU A 62 -5.06 -7.11 -4.38
CA LEU A 62 -4.85 -6.51 -5.69
C LEU A 62 -4.77 -4.98 -5.61
N LEU A 63 -5.72 -4.33 -4.93
CA LEU A 63 -5.73 -2.88 -4.72
C LEU A 63 -4.52 -2.39 -3.93
N CYS A 64 -4.16 -3.11 -2.88
CA CYS A 64 -3.05 -2.79 -2.00
C CYS A 64 -1.74 -3.49 -2.41
N GLY A 65 -1.61 -3.91 -3.68
CA GLY A 65 -0.49 -4.73 -4.15
C GLY A 65 0.88 -4.11 -3.91
N ILE A 66 1.02 -2.79 -3.99
CA ILE A 66 2.28 -2.10 -3.66
C ILE A 66 2.62 -2.26 -2.17
N PHE A 67 1.65 -2.06 -1.28
CA PHE A 67 1.88 -2.23 0.16
C PHE A 67 2.22 -3.68 0.50
N LEU A 68 1.61 -4.65 -0.19
CA LEU A 68 1.98 -6.06 -0.06
C LEU A 68 3.41 -6.31 -0.55
N ALA A 69 3.82 -5.76 -1.69
CA ALA A 69 5.18 -5.91 -2.21
C ALA A 69 6.21 -5.30 -1.25
N GLU A 70 5.92 -4.12 -0.67
CA GLU A 70 6.75 -3.48 0.34
C GLU A 70 6.92 -4.38 1.57
N ASN A 71 5.81 -4.85 2.15
CA ASN A 71 5.85 -5.74 3.32
C ASN A 71 6.55 -7.07 3.00
N PHE A 72 6.24 -7.67 1.85
CA PHE A 72 6.85 -8.92 1.43
C PHE A 72 8.36 -8.80 1.24
N SER A 73 8.84 -7.66 0.74
CA SER A 73 10.27 -7.39 0.63
C SER A 73 11.00 -7.40 1.98
N VAL A 74 10.34 -6.89 3.03
CA VAL A 74 10.89 -6.93 4.41
C VAL A 74 10.94 -8.36 4.92
N VAL A 75 9.84 -9.12 4.77
CA VAL A 75 9.77 -10.53 5.19
C VAL A 75 10.85 -11.35 4.50
N LEU A 76 10.98 -11.22 3.17
CA LEU A 76 12.03 -11.90 2.40
C LEU A 76 13.44 -11.54 2.89
N GLN A 77 13.70 -10.26 3.08
CA GLN A 77 15.00 -9.76 3.54
C GLN A 77 15.36 -10.36 4.90
N VAL A 78 14.42 -10.30 5.86
CA VAL A 78 14.67 -10.81 7.23
C VAL A 78 14.84 -12.32 7.23
N PHE A 79 13.98 -13.04 6.51
CA PHE A 79 14.05 -14.50 6.41
C PHE A 79 15.38 -14.96 5.78
N TYR A 80 15.74 -14.38 4.65
CA TYR A 80 16.99 -14.70 3.95
C TYR A 80 18.22 -14.37 4.79
N PHE A 81 18.22 -13.22 5.46
CA PHE A 81 19.31 -12.82 6.33
C PHE A 81 19.50 -13.79 7.50
N LYS A 82 18.40 -14.19 8.15
CA LYS A 82 18.44 -15.19 9.24
C LYS A 82 18.89 -16.57 8.74
N TYR A 83 18.36 -17.00 7.60
CA TYR A 83 18.71 -18.27 7.00
C TYR A 83 20.20 -18.36 6.63
N THR A 84 20.75 -17.34 5.96
CA THR A 84 22.16 -17.31 5.56
C THR A 84 23.07 -17.18 6.75
N LYS A 85 22.70 -16.40 7.77
CA LYS A 85 23.45 -16.29 9.02
C LYS A 85 23.54 -17.64 9.73
N LYS A 86 22.46 -18.43 9.75
CA LYS A 86 22.45 -19.77 10.36
C LYS A 86 23.28 -20.78 9.58
N ARG A 87 23.29 -20.70 8.24
CA ARG A 87 23.94 -21.69 7.37
C ARG A 87 25.42 -21.38 7.08
N PHE A 88 25.77 -20.11 6.94
CA PHE A 88 27.09 -19.67 6.50
C PHE A 88 27.86 -18.85 7.54
N GLY A 89 27.26 -18.60 8.71
CA GLY A 89 27.86 -17.75 9.76
C GLY A 89 27.69 -16.24 9.48
N GLU A 90 27.50 -15.85 8.24
CA GLU A 90 27.34 -14.46 7.81
C GLU A 90 25.94 -14.21 7.23
N GLY A 91 25.30 -13.12 7.66
CA GLY A 91 24.01 -12.71 7.12
C GLY A 91 24.15 -12.00 5.78
N ARG A 92 23.62 -12.59 4.71
CA ARG A 92 23.58 -11.95 3.38
C ARG A 92 22.26 -11.23 3.15
N ARG A 93 22.30 -10.15 2.37
CA ARG A 93 21.13 -9.33 2.04
C ARG A 93 20.73 -9.55 0.58
N ILE A 94 19.42 -9.66 0.31
CA ILE A 94 18.87 -9.70 -1.06
C ILE A 94 18.79 -8.28 -1.60
N PHE A 95 18.17 -7.38 -0.82
CA PHE A 95 18.04 -5.97 -1.16
C PHE A 95 19.11 -5.15 -0.44
N LEU A 96 19.54 -4.05 -1.04
CA LEU A 96 20.46 -3.10 -0.40
C LEU A 96 19.88 -2.59 0.93
N MET A 97 18.56 -2.38 0.94
CA MET A 97 17.77 -2.03 2.12
C MET A 97 16.32 -2.47 1.88
N ALA A 98 15.62 -2.91 2.90
CA ALA A 98 14.19 -3.17 2.87
C ALA A 98 13.49 -2.12 3.76
N PRO A 99 12.26 -1.69 3.41
CA PRO A 99 11.41 -2.02 2.27
C PRO A 99 11.94 -1.56 0.89
N LEU A 100 11.23 -1.89 -0.22
CA LEU A 100 11.68 -1.65 -1.59
C LEU A 100 11.97 -0.16 -1.91
N HIS A 101 11.18 0.77 -1.38
CA HIS A 101 11.43 2.21 -1.61
C HIS A 101 12.82 2.63 -1.11
N HIS A 102 13.28 2.11 0.03
CA HIS A 102 14.63 2.37 0.52
C HIS A 102 15.72 1.71 -0.35
N HIS A 103 15.43 0.55 -0.96
CA HIS A 103 16.33 -0.06 -1.94
C HIS A 103 16.57 0.88 -3.14
N TYR A 104 15.50 1.51 -3.66
CA TYR A 104 15.62 2.45 -4.77
C TYR A 104 16.29 3.76 -4.35
N GLN A 105 16.04 4.27 -3.13
CA GLN A 105 16.76 5.43 -2.59
C GLN A 105 18.27 5.14 -2.50
N LYS A 106 18.66 3.97 -2.03
CA LYS A 106 20.08 3.54 -2.00
C LYS A 106 20.72 3.41 -3.38
N LYS A 107 19.91 3.18 -4.43
CA LYS A 107 20.35 3.21 -5.84
C LYS A 107 20.46 4.64 -6.43
N GLY A 108 20.19 5.66 -5.63
CA GLY A 108 20.31 7.07 -6.07
C GLY A 108 19.06 7.63 -6.76
N TYR A 109 17.92 6.93 -6.71
CA TYR A 109 16.67 7.51 -7.22
C TYR A 109 16.13 8.55 -6.24
N HIS A 110 15.73 9.70 -6.79
CA HIS A 110 15.07 10.75 -6.03
C HIS A 110 13.69 10.27 -5.53
N GLU A 111 13.31 10.68 -4.32
CA GLU A 111 12.09 10.24 -3.65
C GLU A 111 10.83 10.47 -4.50
N SER A 112 10.67 11.65 -5.08
CA SER A 112 9.53 11.98 -5.96
C SER A 112 9.39 11.01 -7.13
N LYS A 113 10.51 10.54 -7.71
CA LYS A 113 10.51 9.57 -8.81
C LYS A 113 10.04 8.18 -8.36
N ILE A 114 10.41 7.78 -7.14
CA ILE A 114 9.96 6.50 -6.56
C ILE A 114 8.46 6.56 -6.31
N VAL A 115 7.98 7.63 -5.67
CA VAL A 115 6.56 7.85 -5.38
C VAL A 115 5.73 7.85 -6.67
N THR A 116 6.14 8.60 -7.69
CA THR A 116 5.43 8.66 -8.97
C THR A 116 5.31 7.27 -9.61
N ARG A 117 6.39 6.47 -9.59
CA ARG A 117 6.36 5.10 -10.12
C ARG A 117 5.41 4.19 -9.35
N PHE A 118 5.40 4.31 -8.03
CA PHE A 118 4.48 3.54 -7.18
C PHE A 118 3.03 3.94 -7.45
N TRP A 119 2.75 5.23 -7.67
CA TRP A 119 1.42 5.69 -8.06
C TRP A 119 0.96 5.12 -9.40
N ILE A 120 1.84 5.11 -10.41
CA ILE A 120 1.51 4.52 -11.71
C ILE A 120 1.11 3.04 -11.53
N VAL A 121 1.90 2.26 -10.79
CA VAL A 121 1.59 0.85 -10.53
C VAL A 121 0.29 0.70 -9.72
N ALA A 122 0.07 1.55 -8.71
CA ALA A 122 -1.17 1.53 -7.92
C ALA A 122 -2.40 1.81 -8.77
N ILE A 123 -2.33 2.79 -9.67
CA ILE A 123 -3.42 3.12 -10.60
C ILE A 123 -3.68 1.94 -11.56
N MET A 124 -2.64 1.30 -12.10
CA MET A 124 -2.80 0.11 -12.94
C MET A 124 -3.49 -1.04 -12.19
N LEU A 125 -3.11 -1.28 -10.93
CA LEU A 125 -3.74 -2.30 -10.09
C LEU A 125 -5.21 -1.94 -9.76
N ALA A 126 -5.51 -0.66 -9.55
CA ALA A 126 -6.87 -0.20 -9.34
C ALA A 126 -7.75 -0.40 -10.59
N ILE A 127 -7.24 -0.08 -11.78
CA ILE A 127 -7.94 -0.33 -13.06
C ILE A 127 -8.18 -1.84 -13.22
N LEU A 128 -7.17 -2.66 -12.99
CA LEU A 128 -7.30 -4.11 -13.06
C LEU A 128 -8.36 -4.64 -12.09
N SER A 129 -8.42 -4.09 -10.87
CA SER A 129 -9.45 -4.44 -9.89
C SER A 129 -10.87 -4.11 -10.37
N ILE A 130 -11.05 -2.96 -11.03
CA ILE A 130 -12.35 -2.57 -11.60
C ILE A 130 -12.73 -3.51 -12.75
N VAL A 131 -11.79 -3.86 -13.61
CA VAL A 131 -12.01 -4.81 -14.72
C VAL A 131 -12.42 -6.18 -14.19
N THR A 132 -11.75 -6.68 -13.17
CA THR A 132 -12.09 -7.99 -12.55
C THR A 132 -13.48 -7.98 -11.91
N LEU A 133 -13.91 -6.84 -11.34
CA LEU A 133 -15.28 -6.68 -10.82
C LEU A 133 -16.35 -6.72 -11.91
N LYS A 134 -16.04 -6.18 -13.09
CA LYS A 134 -16.99 -6.12 -14.22
C LYS A 134 -17.12 -7.46 -14.96
N LEU A 135 -16.08 -8.29 -14.94
CA LEU A 135 -16.07 -9.61 -15.61
C LEU A 135 -16.84 -10.69 -14.83
N ARG A 136 -17.31 -10.40 -13.63
CA ARG A 136 -18.06 -11.30 -12.75
C ARG A 136 -19.50 -10.84 -12.56
#